data_7929ac5a522440cffcc4e21f1381c53d
#
_entry.id   7929ac5a522440cffcc4e21f1381c53d
#
_cell.length_a   1.000
_cell.length_b   1.000
_cell.length_c   1.000
_cell.angle_alpha   90.00
_cell.angle_beta   90.00
_cell.angle_gamma   90.00
#
_symmetry.space_group_name_H-M   'P 1'
#
loop_
_entity.id
_entity.type
_entity.pdbx_description
1 polymer ?
#
loop_
_entity_poly.entity_id
_entity_poly.type
_entity_poly.pdbx_seq_one_letter_code
_entity_poly.pdbx_strand_id
1 'polypeptide(L)'
;MKTIIFISEECHGTIGAASNFYKAKQFLLESGWVDELWGFYPPGEDVGIPIKEYFGENWQEKFLELSEDDFDGSFYFSEKNFME
;
A
#
# COMPACT_ATOMS: atom_id res chain seq x y z
N MET A 1 -12.57 3.43 -21.46
CA MET A 1 -12.20 2.33 -20.54
C MET A 1 -11.81 2.90 -19.18
N LYS A 2 -12.33 2.32 -18.14
CA LYS A 2 -12.09 2.78 -16.78
C LYS A 2 -11.30 1.73 -16.03
N THR A 3 -10.27 2.15 -15.31
CA THR A 3 -9.44 1.26 -14.53
C THR A 3 -9.73 1.44 -13.04
N ILE A 4 -9.92 0.34 -12.34
CA ILE A 4 -10.09 0.34 -10.88
C ILE A 4 -9.10 -0.63 -10.29
N ILE A 5 -8.43 -0.20 -9.23
CA ILE A 5 -7.51 -1.06 -8.49
C ILE A 5 -8.21 -1.50 -7.22
N PHE A 6 -8.38 -2.80 -7.05
CA PHE A 6 -8.93 -3.37 -5.82
C PHE A 6 -7.78 -3.66 -4.86
N ILE A 7 -7.98 -3.26 -3.62
CA ILE A 7 -6.97 -3.41 -2.57
C ILE A 7 -7.42 -4.55 -1.67
N SER A 8 -6.55 -5.53 -1.49
CA SER A 8 -6.84 -6.69 -0.65
C SER A 8 -5.78 -6.83 0.44
N GLU A 9 -6.22 -7.30 1.61
CA GLU A 9 -5.33 -7.60 2.71
C GLU A 9 -5.42 -9.10 2.96
N GLU A 10 -4.30 -9.71 3.33
CA GLU A 10 -4.17 -11.17 3.42
C GLU A 10 -5.27 -11.85 4.24
N CYS A 11 -5.62 -11.28 5.40
CA CYS A 11 -6.59 -11.90 6.30
C CYS A 11 -8.03 -11.42 6.10
N HIS A 12 -8.23 -10.32 5.39
CA HIS A 12 -9.53 -9.67 5.30
C HIS A 12 -10.14 -9.65 3.89
N GLY A 13 -9.39 -10.09 2.89
CA GLY A 13 -9.86 -10.01 1.51
C GLY A 13 -9.87 -8.57 0.99
N THR A 14 -10.81 -8.26 0.12
CA THR A 14 -10.89 -6.92 -0.48
C THR A 14 -11.34 -5.90 0.56
N ILE A 15 -10.52 -4.88 0.79
CA ILE A 15 -10.78 -3.85 1.79
C ILE A 15 -11.10 -2.49 1.17
N GLY A 16 -10.81 -2.30 -0.11
CA GLY A 16 -11.12 -1.03 -0.75
C GLY A 16 -10.82 -1.06 -2.24
N ALA A 17 -11.05 0.08 -2.89
CA ALA A 17 -10.80 0.25 -4.30
C ALA A 17 -10.40 1.70 -4.58
N ALA A 18 -9.61 1.91 -5.62
CA ALA A 18 -9.15 3.24 -5.99
C ALA A 18 -8.97 3.32 -7.51
N SER A 19 -8.94 4.55 -8.03
CA SER A 19 -8.81 4.76 -9.47
C SER A 19 -7.37 4.62 -9.98
N ASN A 20 -6.39 4.70 -9.08
CA ASN A 20 -4.99 4.46 -9.44
C ASN A 20 -4.22 4.04 -8.19
N PHE A 21 -2.97 3.64 -8.39
CA PHE A 21 -2.14 3.13 -7.31
C PHE A 21 -1.84 4.19 -6.25
N TYR A 22 -1.62 5.44 -6.66
CA TYR A 22 -1.37 6.51 -5.69
C TYR A 22 -2.56 6.69 -4.76
N LYS A 23 -3.77 6.73 -5.30
CA LYS A 23 -4.98 6.85 -4.48
C LYS A 23 -5.22 5.62 -3.61
N ALA A 24 -4.80 4.44 -4.08
CA ALA A 24 -4.87 3.23 -3.27
C ALA A 24 -4.00 3.38 -2.03
N LYS A 25 -2.79 3.91 -2.17
CA LYS A 25 -1.91 4.16 -1.02
C LYS A 25 -2.50 5.21 -0.09
N GLN A 26 -3.09 6.28 -0.64
CA GLN A 26 -3.77 7.28 0.20
C GLN A 26 -4.88 6.64 1.01
N PHE A 27 -5.65 5.75 0.40
CA PHE A 27 -6.72 5.04 1.11
C PHE A 27 -6.17 4.25 2.29
N LEU A 28 -5.06 3.56 2.11
CA LEU A 28 -4.45 2.77 3.19
C LEU A 28 -4.02 3.65 4.36
N LEU A 29 -3.48 4.82 4.07
CA LEU A 29 -3.10 5.77 5.13
C LEU A 29 -4.31 6.36 5.85
N GLU A 30 -5.30 6.80 5.08
CA GLU A 30 -6.48 7.48 5.64
C GLU A 30 -7.37 6.54 6.45
N SER A 31 -7.45 5.28 6.05
CA SER A 31 -8.30 4.29 6.73
C SER A 31 -7.63 3.64 7.93
N GLY A 32 -6.35 3.93 8.16
CA GLY A 32 -5.63 3.35 9.29
C GLY A 32 -5.05 1.97 9.05
N TRP A 33 -5.17 1.44 7.84
CA TRP A 33 -4.55 0.15 7.51
C TRP A 33 -3.03 0.22 7.56
N VAL A 34 -2.48 1.39 7.25
CA VAL A 34 -1.04 1.64 7.34
C VAL A 34 -0.81 2.80 8.29
N ASP A 35 -0.09 2.57 9.37
CA ASP A 35 0.28 3.60 10.34
C ASP A 35 1.80 3.63 10.48
N GLU A 36 2.30 4.44 11.40
CA GLU A 36 3.74 4.62 11.60
C GLU A 36 4.46 3.33 12.01
N LEU A 37 3.74 2.35 12.51
CA LEU A 37 4.30 1.06 12.94
C LEU A 37 4.21 -0.01 11.87
N TRP A 38 3.67 0.31 10.70
CA TRP A 38 3.55 -0.65 9.62
C TRP A 38 4.93 -1.20 9.24
N GLY A 39 5.03 -2.53 9.16
CA GLY A 39 6.30 -3.18 8.86
C GLY A 39 6.70 -3.03 7.40
N PHE A 40 7.73 -2.26 7.16
CA PHE A 40 8.32 -2.08 5.83
C PHE A 40 9.53 -3.00 5.70
N TYR A 41 9.63 -3.68 4.56
CA TYR A 41 10.77 -4.56 4.28
C TYR A 41 11.68 -3.88 3.26
N PRO A 42 12.80 -3.28 3.71
CA PRO A 42 13.75 -2.67 2.77
C PRO A 42 14.32 -3.73 1.82
N PRO A 43 14.71 -3.35 0.60
CA PRO A 43 15.32 -4.31 -0.33
C PRO A 43 16.50 -5.04 0.29
N GLY A 44 16.47 -6.38 0.22
CA GLY A 44 17.52 -7.22 0.76
C GLY A 44 17.41 -7.55 2.24
N GLU A 45 16.37 -7.06 2.91
CA GLU A 45 16.15 -7.33 4.33
C GLU A 45 15.04 -8.34 4.51
N ASP A 46 15.22 -9.26 5.46
CA ASP A 46 14.22 -10.28 5.78
C ASP A 46 13.32 -9.87 6.95
N VAL A 47 13.64 -8.77 7.63
CA VAL A 47 12.92 -8.32 8.81
C VAL A 47 12.23 -7.00 8.53
N GLY A 48 10.95 -6.91 8.91
CA GLY A 48 10.20 -5.66 8.79
C GLY A 48 10.65 -4.63 9.81
N ILE A 49 10.72 -3.39 9.37
CA ILE A 49 11.09 -2.25 10.21
C ILE A 49 9.89 -1.30 10.21
N PRO A 50 9.46 -0.75 11.37
CA PRO A 50 8.38 0.23 11.36
C PRO A 50 8.69 1.34 10.37
N ILE A 51 7.74 1.66 9.51
CA ILE A 51 8.00 2.56 8.38
C ILE A 51 8.48 3.94 8.84
N LYS A 52 7.96 4.44 9.96
CA LYS A 52 8.42 5.72 10.50
C LYS A 52 9.86 5.63 11.01
N GLU A 53 10.24 4.50 11.58
CA GLU A 53 11.62 4.30 12.04
C GLU A 53 12.59 4.29 10.87
N TYR A 54 12.18 3.69 9.76
CA TYR A 54 13.04 3.61 8.58
C TYR A 54 13.17 4.94 7.83
N PHE A 55 12.04 5.62 7.59
CA PHE A 55 12.00 6.85 6.79
C PHE A 55 11.99 8.14 7.60
N GLY A 56 11.66 8.08 8.90
CA GLY A 56 11.61 9.27 9.75
C GLY A 56 10.29 10.01 9.66
N GLU A 57 10.35 11.32 9.93
CA GLU A 57 9.15 12.16 10.01
C GLU A 57 8.37 12.25 8.69
N ASN A 58 9.05 12.08 7.56
CA ASN A 58 8.42 12.16 6.24
C ASN A 58 7.96 10.80 5.74
N TRP A 59 7.72 9.85 6.63
CA TRP A 59 7.36 8.49 6.24
C TRP A 59 6.08 8.40 5.39
N GLN A 60 5.12 9.29 5.61
CA GLN A 60 3.89 9.26 4.84
C GLN A 60 4.15 9.63 3.38
N GLU A 61 4.98 10.63 3.14
CA GLU A 61 5.36 10.99 1.79
C GLU A 61 6.15 9.87 1.11
N LYS A 62 7.04 9.23 1.86
CA LYS A 62 7.82 8.10 1.34
C LYS A 62 6.91 6.91 1.02
N PHE A 63 5.92 6.66 1.88
CA PHE A 63 4.96 5.59 1.62
C PHE A 63 4.23 5.82 0.29
N LEU A 64 3.82 7.06 0.02
CA LEU A 64 3.11 7.39 -1.23
C LEU A 64 4.00 7.26 -2.47
N GLU A 65 5.32 7.23 -2.30
CA GLU A 65 6.27 7.03 -3.38
C GLU A 65 6.61 5.55 -3.63
N LEU A 66 6.18 4.64 -2.76
CA LEU A 66 6.49 3.23 -2.90
C LEU A 66 5.87 2.62 -4.15
N SER A 67 6.57 1.64 -4.74
CA SER A 67 6.04 0.88 -5.86
C SER A 67 5.24 -0.31 -5.34
N GLU A 68 4.50 -0.97 -6.23
CA GLU A 68 3.73 -2.16 -5.86
C GLU A 68 4.63 -3.26 -5.29
N ASP A 69 5.85 -3.38 -5.77
CA ASP A 69 6.80 -4.40 -5.32
C ASP A 69 7.22 -4.20 -3.86
N ASP A 70 7.09 -2.99 -3.33
CA ASP A 70 7.47 -2.69 -1.95
C ASP A 70 6.44 -3.18 -0.93
N PHE A 71 5.29 -3.67 -1.38
CA PHE A 71 4.21 -4.15 -0.51
C PHE A 71 4.22 -5.68 -0.34
N ASP A 72 5.36 -6.28 -0.42
CA ASP A 72 5.50 -7.73 -0.39
C ASP A 72 4.80 -8.36 0.81
N GLY A 73 3.74 -9.11 0.53
CA GLY A 73 3.03 -9.90 1.53
C GLY A 73 2.04 -9.17 2.42
N SER A 74 1.98 -7.84 2.36
CA SER A 74 1.07 -7.07 3.23
C SER A 74 -0.26 -6.77 2.56
N PHE A 75 -0.20 -6.21 1.38
CA PHE A 75 -1.39 -5.84 0.60
C PHE A 75 -1.23 -6.31 -0.83
N TYR A 76 -2.35 -6.62 -1.46
CA TYR A 76 -2.38 -7.04 -2.86
C TYR A 76 -3.24 -6.07 -3.64
N PHE A 77 -2.76 -5.72 -4.83
CA PHE A 77 -3.44 -4.77 -5.70
C PHE A 77 -3.82 -5.47 -6.98
N SER A 78 -5.11 -5.47 -7.28
CA SER A 78 -5.63 -6.12 -8.48
C SER A 78 -6.27 -5.09 -9.38
N GLU A 79 -5.70 -4.91 -10.58
CA GLU A 79 -6.21 -3.95 -11.54
C GLU A 79 -7.28 -4.58 -12.40
N LYS A 80 -8.42 -3.91 -12.52
CA LYS A 80 -9.52 -4.32 -13.39
C LYS A 80 -9.85 -3.19 -14.34
N ASN A 81 -10.09 -3.54 -15.60
CA ASN A 81 -10.47 -2.59 -16.63
C ASN A 81 -11.95 -2.80 -16.96
N PHE A 82 -12.70 -1.72 -16.95
CA PHE A 82 -14.12 -1.75 -17.27
C PHE A 82 -14.37 -0.93 -18.52
N MET A 83 -15.20 -1.48 -19.40
CA MET A 83 -15.65 -0.74 -20.56
C MET A 83 -16.86 0.09 -20.16
N GLU A 84 -16.86 1.34 -20.57
CA GLU A 84 -17.98 2.24 -20.31
C GLU A 84 -18.95 2.26 -21.47
#